data_f56efc1b263d9643b2c42fcfa25d6fe0
#
_entry.id   f56efc1b263d9643b2c42fcfa25d6fe0
#
_cell.length_a   1.000
_cell.length_b   1.000
_cell.length_c   1.000
_cell.angle_alpha   90.00
_cell.angle_beta   90.00
_cell.angle_gamma   90.00
#
_symmetry.space_group_name_H-M   'P 1'
#
loop_
_entity.id
_entity.type
_entity.pdbx_description
1 polymer ?
#
loop_
_entity_poly.entity_id
_entity_poly.type
_entity_poly.pdbx_seq_one_letter_code
_entity_poly.pdbx_strand_id
1 'polypeptide(L)'
;MIKKIRFYLVRLPIITITIFFCCCVIAALIYPGSHKEIIGYQSDYYSFTHNFLSELGSLKTNTDEINTAIIQKDNTPSMLLFNGGLILIGATLMLFYYNFKKVFAFIEDSSKSIFYSKITMLVGLLAGFFYAGVGLVPHDLHFGAHVFFANFAFLTLFFLCILHSITVYYSNFLNNSYVIGYVAFCIVLFVYLRIIFFGPQIGPGKIYSESDLMLQVIAQKSIVLTFMAAILQQVYGFNVLFKKYHN
;
A
#
# COMPACT_ATOMS: atom_id res chain seq x y z
N MET A 1 20.53 -3.17 -21.48
CA MET A 1 20.01 -3.83 -20.24
C MET A 1 19.82 -2.82 -19.10
N ILE A 2 20.82 -2.05 -18.72
CA ILE A 2 20.80 -1.12 -17.57
C ILE A 2 19.71 -0.02 -17.68
N LYS A 3 19.48 0.57 -18.86
CA LYS A 3 18.41 1.55 -19.07
C LYS A 3 17.02 1.00 -18.74
N LYS A 4 16.77 -0.29 -19.08
CA LYS A 4 15.51 -0.96 -18.78
C LYS A 4 15.35 -1.23 -17.29
N ILE A 5 16.40 -1.70 -16.61
CA ILE A 5 16.40 -1.91 -15.15
C ILE A 5 16.16 -0.57 -14.43
N ARG A 6 16.85 0.50 -14.83
CA ARG A 6 16.65 1.84 -14.27
C ARG A 6 15.20 2.33 -14.43
N PHE A 7 14.57 2.05 -15.57
CA PHE A 7 13.14 2.40 -15.74
C PHE A 7 12.27 1.77 -14.66
N TYR A 8 12.41 0.47 -14.41
CA TYR A 8 11.59 -0.27 -13.46
C TYR A 8 11.91 0.05 -11.99
N LEU A 9 13.15 0.43 -11.66
CA LEU A 9 13.55 0.72 -10.28
C LEU A 9 13.45 2.21 -9.92
N VAL A 10 13.38 3.10 -10.91
CA VAL A 10 13.38 4.55 -10.67
C VAL A 10 12.15 5.23 -11.24
N ARG A 11 11.90 5.13 -12.55
CA ARG A 11 10.85 5.92 -13.19
C ARG A 11 9.46 5.36 -12.95
N LEU A 12 9.29 4.05 -13.13
CA LEU A 12 7.99 3.41 -12.97
C LEU A 12 7.38 3.61 -11.57
N PRO A 13 8.10 3.42 -10.45
CA PRO A 13 7.53 3.68 -9.12
C PRO A 13 7.10 5.13 -8.92
N ILE A 14 7.87 6.12 -9.40
CA ILE A 14 7.49 7.53 -9.32
C ILE A 14 6.18 7.77 -10.07
N ILE A 15 6.09 7.31 -11.32
CA ILE A 15 4.90 7.47 -12.16
C ILE A 15 3.69 6.81 -11.47
N THR A 16 3.86 5.58 -10.98
CA THR A 16 2.78 4.84 -10.33
C THR A 16 2.30 5.50 -9.06
N ILE A 17 3.21 5.94 -8.18
CA ILE A 17 2.84 6.64 -6.93
C ILE A 17 2.10 7.94 -7.26
N THR A 18 2.57 8.70 -8.26
CA THR A 18 1.90 9.93 -8.68
C THR A 18 0.48 9.64 -9.19
N ILE A 19 0.33 8.65 -10.08
CA ILE A 19 -0.99 8.26 -10.61
C ILE A 19 -1.90 7.79 -9.47
N PHE A 20 -1.42 6.92 -8.58
CA PHE A 20 -2.22 6.43 -7.46
C PHE A 20 -2.66 7.56 -6.53
N PHE A 21 -1.76 8.49 -6.20
CA PHE A 21 -2.12 9.65 -5.38
C PHE A 21 -3.19 10.51 -6.06
N CYS A 22 -3.04 10.80 -7.35
CA CYS A 22 -4.07 11.53 -8.10
C CYS A 22 -5.40 10.77 -8.14
N CYS A 23 -5.38 9.45 -8.36
CA CYS A 23 -6.58 8.61 -8.31
C CYS A 23 -7.26 8.66 -6.94
N CYS A 24 -6.52 8.59 -5.83
CA CYS A 24 -7.07 8.73 -4.49
C CYS A 24 -7.73 10.09 -4.27
N VAL A 25 -7.08 11.18 -4.70
CA VAL A 25 -7.63 12.55 -4.57
C VAL A 25 -8.92 12.69 -5.39
N ILE A 26 -8.91 12.27 -6.66
CA ILE A 26 -10.11 12.36 -7.52
C ILE A 26 -11.22 11.46 -6.97
N ALA A 27 -10.90 10.23 -6.56
CA ALA A 27 -11.86 9.32 -5.95
C ALA A 27 -12.52 9.92 -4.70
N ALA A 28 -11.73 10.59 -3.84
CA ALA A 28 -12.25 11.27 -2.65
C ALA A 28 -13.16 12.48 -3.00
N LEU A 29 -12.82 13.22 -4.07
CA LEU A 29 -13.64 14.36 -4.51
C LEU A 29 -15.00 13.96 -5.08
N ILE A 30 -15.09 12.77 -5.71
CA ILE A 30 -16.35 12.26 -6.30
C ILE A 30 -17.07 11.26 -5.40
N TYR A 31 -16.55 11.01 -4.19
CA TYR A 31 -17.16 10.10 -3.23
C TYR A 31 -18.51 10.63 -2.75
N PRO A 32 -19.60 9.85 -2.80
CA PRO A 32 -20.95 10.35 -2.57
C PRO A 32 -21.33 10.55 -1.09
N GLY A 33 -20.36 10.44 -0.20
CA GLY A 33 -20.57 10.61 1.24
C GLY A 33 -20.87 9.31 1.97
N SER A 34 -20.96 9.40 3.30
CA SER A 34 -21.20 8.26 4.19
C SER A 34 -22.07 8.61 5.38
N HIS A 35 -22.75 7.60 5.91
CA HIS A 35 -23.50 7.64 7.16
C HIS A 35 -22.95 6.55 8.08
N LYS A 36 -22.62 6.91 9.33
CA LYS A 36 -22.15 5.97 10.37
C LYS A 36 -23.04 6.14 11.60
N GLU A 37 -24.14 5.36 11.63
CA GLU A 37 -25.24 5.49 12.58
C GLU A 37 -24.76 5.39 14.03
N ILE A 38 -23.86 4.45 14.31
CA ILE A 38 -23.33 4.16 15.65
C ILE A 38 -22.75 5.41 16.36
N ILE A 39 -22.15 6.31 15.60
CA ILE A 39 -21.53 7.54 16.13
C ILE A 39 -22.32 8.80 15.73
N GLY A 40 -23.47 8.66 15.09
CA GLY A 40 -24.28 9.78 14.62
C GLY A 40 -23.60 10.64 13.54
N TYR A 41 -22.63 10.11 12.82
CA TYR A 41 -21.90 10.83 11.78
C TYR A 41 -22.56 10.68 10.42
N GLN A 42 -22.76 11.81 9.72
CA GLN A 42 -23.26 11.86 8.35
C GLN A 42 -22.53 12.95 7.56
N SER A 43 -22.17 12.64 6.30
CA SER A 43 -21.53 13.57 5.38
C SER A 43 -21.91 13.25 3.94
N ASP A 44 -22.01 14.28 3.08
CA ASP A 44 -22.23 14.15 1.63
C ASP A 44 -20.90 14.15 0.83
N TYR A 45 -19.77 14.04 1.50
CA TYR A 45 -18.44 13.99 0.89
C TYR A 45 -17.50 13.06 1.68
N TYR A 46 -16.36 12.73 1.10
CA TYR A 46 -15.32 11.95 1.77
C TYR A 46 -14.68 12.74 2.91
N SER A 47 -14.71 12.17 4.10
CA SER A 47 -14.04 12.73 5.27
C SER A 47 -12.67 12.10 5.45
N PHE A 48 -11.63 12.92 5.57
CA PHE A 48 -10.27 12.43 5.82
C PHE A 48 -10.14 11.72 7.17
N THR A 49 -10.97 12.09 8.17
CA THR A 49 -10.91 11.56 9.54
C THR A 49 -11.92 10.47 9.84
N HIS A 50 -13.03 10.38 9.09
CA HIS A 50 -14.13 9.43 9.37
C HIS A 50 -14.30 8.34 8.31
N ASN A 51 -13.69 8.48 7.13
CA ASN A 51 -13.75 7.46 6.09
C ASN A 51 -12.41 6.74 5.96
N PHE A 52 -12.43 5.41 5.99
CA PHE A 52 -11.27 4.61 5.61
C PHE A 52 -10.90 4.89 4.15
N LEU A 53 -9.62 4.80 3.84
CA LEU A 53 -9.17 4.92 2.45
C LEU A 53 -9.75 3.79 1.57
N SER A 54 -9.94 2.62 2.13
CA SER A 54 -10.56 1.46 1.46
C SER A 54 -12.03 1.67 1.11
N GLU A 55 -12.76 2.57 1.78
CA GLU A 55 -14.15 2.89 1.41
C GLU A 55 -14.25 3.50 0.00
N LEU A 56 -13.18 4.17 -0.48
CA LEU A 56 -13.11 4.61 -1.87
C LEU A 56 -13.20 3.45 -2.87
N GLY A 57 -12.81 2.24 -2.45
CA GLY A 57 -12.80 1.02 -3.26
C GLY A 57 -14.07 0.18 -3.22
N SER A 58 -15.12 0.62 -2.54
CA SER A 58 -16.44 -0.05 -2.52
C SER A 58 -17.27 0.33 -3.73
N LEU A 59 -18.12 -0.59 -4.20
CA LEU A 59 -19.12 -0.30 -5.24
C LEU A 59 -20.21 0.65 -4.72
N LYS A 60 -20.62 0.46 -3.47
CA LYS A 60 -21.64 1.29 -2.81
C LYS A 60 -21.13 1.79 -1.46
N THR A 61 -21.62 2.95 -1.05
CA THR A 61 -21.39 3.44 0.32
C THR A 61 -22.39 2.82 1.29
N ASN A 62 -22.07 2.92 2.60
CA ASN A 62 -22.95 2.50 3.71
C ASN A 62 -23.33 1.00 3.68
N THR A 63 -22.55 0.15 3.05
CA THR A 63 -22.80 -1.30 2.97
C THR A 63 -22.58 -2.00 4.31
N ASP A 64 -21.87 -1.37 5.22
CA ASP A 64 -21.56 -1.88 6.57
C ASP A 64 -22.62 -1.46 7.61
N GLU A 65 -23.60 -0.62 7.23
CA GLU A 65 -24.67 -0.20 8.12
C GLU A 65 -25.79 -1.25 8.18
N ILE A 66 -26.24 -1.58 9.41
CA ILE A 66 -27.29 -2.57 9.63
C ILE A 66 -28.68 -1.97 9.37
N ASN A 67 -28.83 -0.68 9.64
CA ASN A 67 -30.07 0.03 9.45
C ASN A 67 -30.43 0.16 7.95
N THR A 68 -31.40 -0.60 7.48
CA THR A 68 -31.85 -0.62 6.08
C THR A 68 -32.48 0.70 5.60
N ALA A 69 -32.81 1.62 6.51
CA ALA A 69 -33.28 2.96 6.16
C ALA A 69 -32.13 3.87 5.65
N ILE A 70 -30.87 3.50 5.91
CA ILE A 70 -29.69 4.23 5.42
C ILE A 70 -29.48 3.88 3.95
N ILE A 71 -29.56 4.90 3.10
CA ILE A 71 -29.49 4.75 1.65
C ILE A 71 -28.05 4.42 1.23
N GLN A 72 -27.88 3.35 0.52
CA GLN A 72 -26.63 3.02 -0.18
C GLN A 72 -26.56 3.82 -1.49
N LYS A 73 -25.49 4.63 -1.64
CA LYS A 73 -25.25 5.42 -2.84
C LYS A 73 -24.25 4.69 -3.75
N ASP A 74 -24.41 4.80 -5.07
CA ASP A 74 -23.43 4.27 -6.04
C ASP A 74 -22.08 4.97 -5.91
N ASN A 75 -21.01 4.20 -5.78
CA ASN A 75 -19.64 4.68 -5.66
C ASN A 75 -18.72 4.09 -6.75
N THR A 76 -19.30 3.51 -7.79
CA THR A 76 -18.55 2.87 -8.88
C THR A 76 -17.44 3.76 -9.48
N PRO A 77 -17.66 5.07 -9.74
CA PRO A 77 -16.59 5.90 -10.30
C PRO A 77 -15.38 6.04 -9.37
N SER A 78 -15.58 6.25 -8.05
CA SER A 78 -14.51 6.29 -7.06
C SER A 78 -13.79 4.93 -6.95
N MET A 79 -14.57 3.84 -6.90
CA MET A 79 -14.07 2.46 -6.84
C MET A 79 -13.14 2.15 -8.01
N LEU A 80 -13.51 2.48 -9.25
CA LEU A 80 -12.68 2.21 -10.43
C LEU A 80 -11.33 2.93 -10.35
N LEU A 81 -11.32 4.19 -9.90
CA LEU A 81 -10.08 4.96 -9.75
C LEU A 81 -9.18 4.38 -8.65
N PHE A 82 -9.74 4.18 -7.46
CA PHE A 82 -8.97 3.71 -6.32
C PHE A 82 -8.46 2.27 -6.54
N ASN A 83 -9.33 1.35 -6.92
CA ASN A 83 -8.96 -0.04 -7.13
C ASN A 83 -8.05 -0.24 -8.35
N GLY A 84 -8.29 0.51 -9.44
CA GLY A 84 -7.37 0.55 -10.58
C GLY A 84 -5.97 1.02 -10.18
N GLY A 85 -5.90 2.01 -9.30
CA GLY A 85 -4.65 2.47 -8.71
C GLY A 85 -3.94 1.39 -7.86
N LEU A 86 -4.68 0.63 -7.04
CA LEU A 86 -4.12 -0.49 -6.26
C LEU A 86 -3.57 -1.61 -7.16
N ILE A 87 -4.27 -1.96 -8.23
CA ILE A 87 -3.81 -2.94 -9.23
C ILE A 87 -2.50 -2.46 -9.87
N LEU A 88 -2.42 -1.19 -10.23
CA LEU A 88 -1.23 -0.59 -10.81
C LEU A 88 -0.05 -0.61 -9.82
N ILE A 89 -0.27 -0.32 -8.54
CA ILE A 89 0.74 -0.44 -7.47
C ILE A 89 1.22 -1.89 -7.37
N GLY A 90 0.32 -2.87 -7.30
CA GLY A 90 0.67 -4.28 -7.23
C GLY A 90 1.52 -4.75 -8.41
N ALA A 91 1.12 -4.39 -9.64
CA ALA A 91 1.90 -4.68 -10.85
C ALA A 91 3.29 -4.03 -10.82
N THR A 92 3.37 -2.79 -10.34
CA THR A 92 4.64 -2.06 -10.21
C THR A 92 5.55 -2.71 -9.19
N LEU A 93 5.04 -3.16 -8.04
CA LEU A 93 5.82 -3.91 -7.05
C LEU A 93 6.41 -5.19 -7.65
N MET A 94 5.62 -5.98 -8.39
CA MET A 94 6.13 -7.18 -9.06
C MET A 94 7.27 -6.84 -10.04
N LEU A 95 7.09 -5.82 -10.88
CA LEU A 95 8.11 -5.40 -11.85
C LEU A 95 9.35 -4.82 -11.17
N PHE A 96 9.17 -4.05 -10.09
CA PHE A 96 10.26 -3.50 -9.29
C PHE A 96 11.13 -4.63 -8.72
N TYR A 97 10.54 -5.57 -8.00
CA TYR A 97 11.30 -6.62 -7.33
C TYR A 97 11.87 -7.67 -8.29
N TYR A 98 11.23 -7.91 -9.42
CA TYR A 98 11.83 -8.70 -10.49
C TYR A 98 13.12 -8.06 -11.03
N ASN A 99 13.17 -6.72 -11.16
CA ASN A 99 14.35 -6.00 -11.62
C ASN A 99 15.32 -5.68 -10.47
N PHE A 100 14.87 -5.62 -9.22
CA PHE A 100 15.68 -5.52 -8.02
C PHE A 100 16.74 -6.63 -7.98
N LYS A 101 16.34 -7.89 -8.14
CA LYS A 101 17.30 -9.01 -8.22
C LYS A 101 18.31 -8.82 -9.36
N LYS A 102 17.87 -8.31 -10.50
CA LYS A 102 18.74 -8.17 -11.68
C LYS A 102 19.82 -7.11 -11.48
N VAL A 103 19.56 -6.04 -10.73
CA VAL A 103 20.58 -5.01 -10.52
C VAL A 103 21.74 -5.54 -9.71
N PHE A 104 21.52 -6.29 -8.63
CA PHE A 104 22.61 -6.86 -7.80
C PHE A 104 23.47 -7.87 -8.55
N ALA A 105 22.85 -8.69 -9.40
CA ALA A 105 23.59 -9.61 -10.27
C ALA A 105 24.39 -8.85 -11.35
N PHE A 106 23.82 -7.75 -11.88
CA PHE A 106 24.46 -6.97 -12.94
C PHE A 106 25.69 -6.20 -12.47
N ILE A 107 25.64 -5.65 -11.23
CA ILE A 107 26.76 -4.89 -10.64
C ILE A 107 27.77 -5.80 -9.93
N GLU A 108 27.57 -7.12 -9.99
CA GLU A 108 28.41 -8.11 -9.29
C GLU A 108 28.60 -7.79 -7.81
N ASP A 109 27.51 -7.48 -7.12
CA ASP A 109 27.51 -7.13 -5.70
C ASP A 109 27.92 -8.32 -4.81
N SER A 110 28.02 -8.12 -3.51
CA SER A 110 28.37 -9.18 -2.57
C SER A 110 27.51 -10.45 -2.76
N SER A 111 28.08 -11.63 -2.56
CA SER A 111 27.35 -12.90 -2.66
C SER A 111 26.12 -12.95 -1.76
N LYS A 112 26.18 -12.31 -0.57
CA LYS A 112 25.05 -12.21 0.36
C LYS A 112 23.94 -11.31 -0.21
N SER A 113 24.28 -10.14 -0.75
CA SER A 113 23.32 -9.24 -1.37
C SER A 113 22.61 -9.89 -2.56
N ILE A 114 23.37 -10.57 -3.43
CA ILE A 114 22.82 -11.35 -4.55
C ILE A 114 21.88 -12.47 -4.06
N PHE A 115 22.26 -13.20 -3.00
CA PHE A 115 21.42 -14.25 -2.43
C PHE A 115 20.10 -13.69 -1.87
N TYR A 116 20.18 -12.68 -0.99
CA TYR A 116 18.98 -12.08 -0.39
C TYR A 116 18.09 -11.38 -1.43
N SER A 117 18.66 -10.79 -2.48
CA SER A 117 17.87 -10.17 -3.56
C SER A 117 16.97 -11.17 -4.31
N LYS A 118 17.37 -12.45 -4.40
CA LYS A 118 16.55 -13.52 -4.99
C LYS A 118 15.34 -13.83 -4.11
N ILE A 119 15.53 -13.91 -2.79
CA ILE A 119 14.44 -14.15 -1.82
C ILE A 119 13.50 -12.93 -1.80
N THR A 120 14.07 -11.72 -1.72
CA THR A 120 13.33 -10.46 -1.76
C THR A 120 12.46 -10.36 -3.01
N MET A 121 12.98 -10.80 -4.17
CA MET A 121 12.18 -10.85 -5.41
C MET A 121 10.95 -11.74 -5.25
N LEU A 122 11.08 -12.94 -4.70
CA LEU A 122 9.93 -13.86 -4.55
C LEU A 122 8.87 -13.27 -3.64
N VAL A 123 9.27 -12.72 -2.49
CA VAL A 123 8.34 -12.06 -1.55
C VAL A 123 7.73 -10.80 -2.18
N GLY A 124 8.51 -10.04 -2.97
CA GLY A 124 8.01 -8.87 -3.70
C GLY A 124 6.98 -9.20 -4.78
N LEU A 125 7.14 -10.34 -5.47
CA LEU A 125 6.12 -10.82 -6.41
C LEU A 125 4.83 -11.20 -5.68
N LEU A 126 4.92 -11.88 -4.53
CA LEU A 126 3.77 -12.23 -3.71
C LEU A 126 3.08 -10.97 -3.14
N ALA A 127 3.85 -10.02 -2.62
CA ALA A 127 3.31 -8.76 -2.11
C ALA A 127 2.54 -8.00 -3.20
N GLY A 128 3.12 -7.90 -4.41
CA GLY A 128 2.46 -7.26 -5.53
C GLY A 128 1.19 -7.99 -5.97
N PHE A 129 1.20 -9.32 -5.97
CA PHE A 129 0.01 -10.13 -6.25
C PHE A 129 -1.11 -9.89 -5.25
N PHE A 130 -0.83 -9.95 -3.95
CA PHE A 130 -1.83 -9.70 -2.92
C PHE A 130 -2.34 -8.26 -2.95
N TYR A 131 -1.46 -7.29 -3.20
CA TYR A 131 -1.84 -5.89 -3.30
C TYR A 131 -2.77 -5.62 -4.50
N ALA A 132 -2.49 -6.22 -5.65
CA ALA A 132 -3.38 -6.17 -6.81
C ALA A 132 -4.72 -6.87 -6.52
N GLY A 133 -4.69 -7.97 -5.76
CA GLY A 133 -5.88 -8.71 -5.32
C GLY A 133 -6.84 -7.87 -4.47
N VAL A 134 -6.31 -6.99 -3.60
CA VAL A 134 -7.14 -6.02 -2.84
C VAL A 134 -7.95 -5.13 -3.80
N GLY A 135 -7.30 -4.64 -4.87
CA GLY A 135 -7.97 -3.80 -5.86
C GLY A 135 -8.93 -4.56 -6.78
N LEU A 136 -8.71 -5.88 -6.98
CA LEU A 136 -9.60 -6.71 -7.80
C LEU A 136 -10.88 -7.13 -7.10
N VAL A 137 -10.88 -7.15 -5.76
CA VAL A 137 -12.00 -7.63 -4.96
C VAL A 137 -12.48 -6.54 -4.00
N PRO A 138 -13.45 -5.69 -4.42
CA PRO A 138 -14.12 -4.76 -3.52
C PRO A 138 -14.70 -5.49 -2.29
N HIS A 139 -14.60 -4.88 -1.10
CA HIS A 139 -14.99 -5.53 0.15
C HIS A 139 -16.50 -5.78 0.24
N ASP A 140 -17.30 -4.95 -0.38
CA ASP A 140 -18.76 -5.06 -0.46
C ASP A 140 -19.25 -6.11 -1.47
N LEU A 141 -18.38 -6.57 -2.39
CA LEU A 141 -18.68 -7.71 -3.26
C LEU A 141 -18.37 -9.05 -2.60
N HIS A 142 -17.20 -9.16 -1.97
CA HIS A 142 -16.77 -10.40 -1.33
C HIS A 142 -15.83 -10.12 -0.16
N PHE A 143 -16.42 -9.84 1.00
CA PHE A 143 -15.67 -9.44 2.21
C PHE A 143 -14.54 -10.41 2.58
N GLY A 144 -14.81 -11.72 2.64
CA GLY A 144 -13.81 -12.72 3.03
C GLY A 144 -12.59 -12.75 2.11
N ALA A 145 -12.78 -12.66 0.79
CA ALA A 145 -11.68 -12.62 -0.17
C ALA A 145 -10.91 -11.29 -0.07
N HIS A 146 -11.61 -10.15 0.10
CA HIS A 146 -10.95 -8.86 0.32
C HIS A 146 -10.05 -8.88 1.55
N VAL A 147 -10.55 -9.35 2.69
CA VAL A 147 -9.79 -9.47 3.94
C VAL A 147 -8.59 -10.42 3.77
N PHE A 148 -8.76 -11.54 3.06
CA PHE A 148 -7.67 -12.44 2.74
C PHE A 148 -6.55 -11.71 1.98
N PHE A 149 -6.87 -11.04 0.86
CA PHE A 149 -5.86 -10.29 0.10
C PHE A 149 -5.21 -9.18 0.91
N ALA A 150 -5.99 -8.41 1.69
CA ALA A 150 -5.47 -7.33 2.52
C ALA A 150 -4.50 -7.82 3.60
N ASN A 151 -4.87 -8.88 4.34
CA ASN A 151 -4.03 -9.44 5.39
C ASN A 151 -2.70 -9.98 4.83
N PHE A 152 -2.76 -10.71 3.72
CA PHE A 152 -1.55 -11.23 3.09
C PHE A 152 -0.72 -10.14 2.40
N ALA A 153 -1.34 -9.06 1.91
CA ALA A 153 -0.62 -7.88 1.42
C ALA A 153 0.22 -7.24 2.54
N PHE A 154 -0.37 -6.97 3.71
CA PHE A 154 0.36 -6.41 4.84
C PHE A 154 1.46 -7.34 5.36
N LEU A 155 1.16 -8.63 5.50
CA LEU A 155 2.14 -9.61 5.97
C LEU A 155 3.33 -9.72 5.02
N THR A 156 3.07 -9.83 3.72
CA THR A 156 4.13 -9.94 2.71
C THR A 156 4.93 -8.64 2.57
N LEU A 157 4.29 -7.46 2.69
CA LEU A 157 4.98 -6.17 2.72
C LEU A 157 5.91 -6.05 3.93
N PHE A 158 5.48 -6.52 5.10
CA PHE A 158 6.33 -6.51 6.30
C PHE A 158 7.62 -7.32 6.07
N PHE A 159 7.50 -8.57 5.65
CA PHE A 159 8.68 -9.39 5.36
C PHE A 159 9.50 -8.86 4.18
N LEU A 160 8.85 -8.28 3.17
CA LEU A 160 9.51 -7.67 2.04
C LEU A 160 10.43 -6.52 2.45
N CYS A 161 9.96 -5.62 3.32
CA CYS A 161 10.76 -4.50 3.79
C CYS A 161 11.96 -4.96 4.62
N ILE A 162 11.81 -6.00 5.44
CA ILE A 162 12.90 -6.61 6.18
C ILE A 162 13.95 -7.21 5.22
N LEU A 163 13.52 -8.04 4.27
CA LEU A 163 14.41 -8.71 3.32
C LEU A 163 15.12 -7.71 2.40
N HIS A 164 14.42 -6.66 1.95
CA HIS A 164 15.02 -5.58 1.18
C HIS A 164 16.09 -4.87 2.02
N SER A 165 15.79 -4.54 3.28
CA SER A 165 16.75 -3.89 4.18
C SER A 165 17.99 -4.77 4.40
N ILE A 166 17.83 -6.06 4.59
CA ILE A 166 18.94 -7.02 4.70
C ILE A 166 19.76 -7.04 3.40
N THR A 167 19.09 -7.04 2.23
CA THR A 167 19.77 -7.02 0.93
C THR A 167 20.65 -5.79 0.78
N VAL A 168 20.11 -4.60 1.12
CA VAL A 168 20.85 -3.34 1.06
C VAL A 168 21.99 -3.31 2.09
N TYR A 169 21.74 -3.82 3.30
CA TYR A 169 22.77 -3.89 4.35
C TYR A 169 24.02 -4.66 3.91
N TYR A 170 23.87 -5.73 3.13
CA TYR A 170 25.00 -6.51 2.60
C TYR A 170 25.53 -5.98 1.26
N SER A 171 24.95 -4.92 0.70
CA SER A 171 25.42 -4.34 -0.56
C SER A 171 26.71 -3.55 -0.36
N ASN A 172 27.66 -3.74 -1.29
CA ASN A 172 28.87 -2.92 -1.36
C ASN A 172 28.63 -1.56 -2.04
N PHE A 173 27.49 -1.38 -2.69
CA PHE A 173 27.23 -0.21 -3.58
C PHE A 173 26.12 0.70 -3.08
N LEU A 174 25.17 0.18 -2.28
CA LEU A 174 24.08 0.95 -1.71
C LEU A 174 24.40 1.37 -0.29
N ASN A 175 24.10 2.62 0.05
CA ASN A 175 24.25 3.12 1.42
C ASN A 175 23.12 2.58 2.32
N ASN A 176 23.48 2.14 3.53
CA ASN A 176 22.54 1.63 4.52
C ASN A 176 21.46 2.65 4.94
N SER A 177 21.72 3.96 4.80
CA SER A 177 20.71 4.99 5.07
C SER A 177 19.45 4.86 4.22
N TYR A 178 19.53 4.20 3.06
CA TYR A 178 18.34 3.99 2.20
C TYR A 178 17.34 3.02 2.79
N VAL A 179 17.67 2.22 3.81
CA VAL A 179 16.69 1.33 4.46
C VAL A 179 15.86 2.02 5.54
N ILE A 180 16.19 3.24 5.96
CA ILE A 180 15.53 3.95 7.06
C ILE A 180 14.02 4.06 6.81
N GLY A 181 13.58 4.36 5.58
CA GLY A 181 12.17 4.44 5.22
C GLY A 181 11.43 3.10 5.41
N TYR A 182 12.05 1.99 5.06
CA TYR A 182 11.46 0.67 5.27
C TYR A 182 11.42 0.26 6.75
N VAL A 183 12.41 0.64 7.54
CA VAL A 183 12.39 0.44 8.99
C VAL A 183 11.25 1.27 9.62
N ALA A 184 11.14 2.55 9.24
CA ALA A 184 10.04 3.40 9.71
C ALA A 184 8.67 2.83 9.31
N PHE A 185 8.52 2.38 8.06
CA PHE A 185 7.29 1.73 7.60
C PHE A 185 6.96 0.47 8.41
N CYS A 186 7.93 -0.40 8.69
CA CYS A 186 7.72 -1.60 9.51
C CYS A 186 7.22 -1.24 10.92
N ILE A 187 7.74 -0.18 11.54
CA ILE A 187 7.28 0.29 12.85
C ILE A 187 5.83 0.78 12.77
N VAL A 188 5.51 1.64 11.79
CA VAL A 188 4.16 2.18 11.60
C VAL A 188 3.17 1.04 11.29
N LEU A 189 3.56 0.08 10.45
CA LEU A 189 2.74 -1.09 10.13
C LEU A 189 2.51 -1.97 11.37
N PHE A 190 3.53 -2.18 12.19
CA PHE A 190 3.38 -2.94 13.44
C PHE A 190 2.38 -2.27 14.39
N VAL A 191 2.48 -0.94 14.56
CA VAL A 191 1.54 -0.16 15.38
C VAL A 191 0.11 -0.27 14.81
N TYR A 192 -0.05 -0.14 13.49
CA TYR A 192 -1.34 -0.30 12.84
C TYR A 192 -1.94 -1.69 13.07
N LEU A 193 -1.16 -2.75 12.91
CA LEU A 193 -1.63 -4.12 13.16
C LEU A 193 -2.05 -4.31 14.63
N ARG A 194 -1.32 -3.70 15.57
CA ARG A 194 -1.72 -3.69 16.99
C ARG A 194 -3.09 -3.02 17.20
N ILE A 195 -3.33 -1.89 16.55
CA ILE A 195 -4.61 -1.17 16.62
C ILE A 195 -5.75 -2.03 16.04
N ILE A 196 -5.55 -2.65 14.86
CA ILE A 196 -6.60 -3.43 14.19
C ILE A 196 -6.93 -4.74 14.92
N PHE A 197 -5.91 -5.46 15.43
CA PHE A 197 -6.14 -6.77 16.04
C PHE A 197 -6.50 -6.71 17.54
N PHE A 198 -6.08 -5.68 18.24
CA PHE A 198 -6.24 -5.58 19.70
C PHE A 198 -7.00 -4.32 20.13
N GLY A 199 -7.31 -3.41 19.23
CA GLY A 199 -8.14 -2.25 19.49
C GLY A 199 -9.64 -2.53 19.31
N PRO A 200 -10.47 -1.50 19.46
CA PRO A 200 -11.92 -1.58 19.23
C PRO A 200 -12.22 -2.11 17.83
N GLN A 201 -13.17 -3.03 17.73
CA GLN A 201 -13.60 -3.58 16.45
C GLN A 201 -14.56 -2.62 15.77
N ILE A 202 -14.22 -2.16 14.56
CA ILE A 202 -15.06 -1.32 13.71
C ILE A 202 -15.62 -2.16 12.59
N GLY A 203 -16.94 -2.12 12.39
CA GLY A 203 -17.63 -2.87 11.35
C GLY A 203 -19.08 -3.14 11.70
N PRO A 204 -19.81 -3.89 10.86
CA PRO A 204 -21.24 -4.16 11.01
C PRO A 204 -21.57 -4.75 12.39
N GLY A 205 -22.52 -4.14 13.11
CA GLY A 205 -22.97 -4.59 14.43
C GLY A 205 -21.99 -4.42 15.57
N LYS A 206 -20.90 -3.68 15.38
CA LYS A 206 -19.94 -3.38 16.43
C LYS A 206 -20.23 -2.01 17.04
N ILE A 207 -19.99 -1.91 18.36
CA ILE A 207 -20.10 -0.65 19.10
C ILE A 207 -18.68 -0.07 19.22
N TYR A 208 -18.50 1.15 18.76
CA TYR A 208 -17.23 1.89 18.81
C TYR A 208 -17.51 3.39 19.00
N SER A 209 -16.53 4.12 19.51
CA SER A 209 -16.59 5.58 19.64
C SER A 209 -16.09 6.26 18.37
N GLU A 210 -16.40 7.56 18.23
CA GLU A 210 -15.86 8.40 17.15
C GLU A 210 -14.31 8.43 17.19
N SER A 211 -13.72 8.52 18.39
CA SER A 211 -12.27 8.51 18.56
C SER A 211 -11.63 7.19 18.12
N ASP A 212 -12.31 6.05 18.32
CA ASP A 212 -11.83 4.74 17.87
C ASP A 212 -11.80 4.66 16.34
N LEU A 213 -12.87 5.15 15.69
CA LEU A 213 -12.93 5.24 14.24
C LEU A 213 -11.82 6.14 13.69
N MET A 214 -11.70 7.36 14.23
CA MET A 214 -10.68 8.31 13.77
C MET A 214 -9.27 7.76 13.93
N LEU A 215 -8.96 7.08 15.03
CA LEU A 215 -7.67 6.46 15.26
C LEU A 215 -7.33 5.43 14.16
N GLN A 216 -8.26 4.54 13.84
CA GLN A 216 -8.02 3.49 12.83
C GLN A 216 -7.94 4.09 11.41
N VAL A 217 -8.80 5.04 11.09
CA VAL A 217 -8.82 5.75 9.80
C VAL A 217 -7.51 6.50 9.55
N ILE A 218 -7.02 7.25 10.54
CA ILE A 218 -5.76 8.00 10.44
C ILE A 218 -4.57 7.04 10.38
N ALA A 219 -4.58 5.97 11.19
CA ALA A 219 -3.53 4.97 11.17
C ALA A 219 -3.43 4.27 9.79
N GLN A 220 -4.56 3.93 9.15
CA GLN A 220 -4.56 3.37 7.79
C GLN A 220 -3.94 4.32 6.76
N LYS A 221 -4.28 5.61 6.81
CA LYS A 221 -3.69 6.60 5.90
C LYS A 221 -2.20 6.79 6.15
N SER A 222 -1.79 6.76 7.41
CA SER A 222 -0.39 6.89 7.81
C SER A 222 0.47 5.75 7.25
N ILE A 223 0.00 4.50 7.25
CA ILE A 223 0.76 3.39 6.64
C ILE A 223 0.91 3.57 5.13
N VAL A 224 -0.14 4.04 4.43
CA VAL A 224 -0.07 4.26 2.98
C VAL A 224 0.94 5.36 2.65
N LEU A 225 0.89 6.50 3.34
CA LEU A 225 1.81 7.61 3.12
C LEU A 225 3.26 7.23 3.47
N THR A 226 3.47 6.52 4.59
CA THR A 226 4.80 6.07 5.01
C THR A 226 5.37 5.07 4.01
N PHE A 227 4.55 4.16 3.46
CA PHE A 227 4.99 3.22 2.44
C PHE A 227 5.41 3.92 1.15
N MET A 228 4.61 4.89 0.67
CA MET A 228 4.97 5.70 -0.50
C MET A 228 6.31 6.42 -0.30
N ALA A 229 6.50 7.06 0.86
CA ALA A 229 7.75 7.75 1.19
C ALA A 229 8.94 6.76 1.24
N ALA A 230 8.74 5.58 1.81
CA ALA A 230 9.75 4.53 1.89
C ALA A 230 10.18 4.04 0.49
N ILE A 231 9.24 3.80 -0.42
CA ILE A 231 9.55 3.45 -1.81
C ILE A 231 10.31 4.58 -2.52
N LEU A 232 9.91 5.84 -2.34
CA LEU A 232 10.60 6.98 -2.95
C LEU A 232 12.04 7.10 -2.46
N GLN A 233 12.31 6.75 -1.20
CA GLN A 233 13.68 6.68 -0.66
C GLN A 233 14.50 5.59 -1.37
N GLN A 234 13.92 4.40 -1.64
CA GLN A 234 14.60 3.34 -2.41
C GLN A 234 14.89 3.81 -3.85
N VAL A 235 13.91 4.45 -4.48
CA VAL A 235 14.05 5.04 -5.81
C VAL A 235 15.20 6.04 -5.87
N TYR A 236 15.34 6.88 -4.84
CA TYR A 236 16.46 7.82 -4.74
C TYR A 236 17.80 7.06 -4.65
N GLY A 237 17.91 6.04 -3.79
CA GLY A 237 19.10 5.21 -3.66
C GLY A 237 19.53 4.55 -4.98
N PHE A 238 18.58 3.95 -5.71
CA PHE A 238 18.84 3.37 -7.03
C PHE A 238 19.20 4.42 -8.07
N ASN A 239 18.59 5.60 -8.03
CA ASN A 239 18.95 6.66 -8.96
C ASN A 239 20.39 7.15 -8.76
N VAL A 240 20.85 7.26 -7.51
CA VAL A 240 22.25 7.57 -7.17
C VAL A 240 23.17 6.46 -7.67
N LEU A 241 22.82 5.20 -7.43
CA LEU A 241 23.57 4.04 -7.93
C LEU A 241 23.76 4.10 -9.45
N PHE A 242 22.67 4.27 -10.21
CA PHE A 242 22.73 4.30 -11.67
C PHE A 242 23.50 5.48 -12.24
N LYS A 243 23.58 6.63 -11.55
CA LYS A 243 24.42 7.74 -11.98
C LYS A 243 25.91 7.37 -11.98
N LYS A 244 26.36 6.54 -11.02
CA LYS A 244 27.77 6.08 -10.95
C LYS A 244 28.15 5.13 -12.10
N TYR A 245 27.19 4.43 -12.71
CA TYR A 245 27.42 3.50 -13.82
C TYR A 245 27.17 4.12 -15.21
N HIS A 246 26.80 5.39 -15.28
CA HIS A 246 26.59 6.10 -16.57
C HIS A 246 27.77 7.00 -16.95
N ASN A 247 28.70 7.22 -16.04
CA ASN A 247 30.00 7.87 -16.28
C ASN A 247 31.07 6.79 -16.46
#